data_e552c2e2288a916e001288788c004248
#
_entry.id   e552c2e2288a916e001288788c004248
#
_cell.length_a   1.000
_cell.length_b   1.000
_cell.length_c   1.000
_cell.angle_alpha   90.00
_cell.angle_beta   90.00
_cell.angle_gamma   90.00
#
_symmetry.space_group_name_H-M   'P 1'
#
loop_
_entity.id
_entity.type
_entity.pdbx_description
1 polymer ?
#
loop_
_entity_poly.entity_id
_entity_poly.type
_entity_poly.pdbx_seq_one_letter_code
_entity_poly.pdbx_strand_id
1 'polypeptide(L)'
;MEKKINYLARNFEDIKSELINFSNKYYPEVSDDFNDSSVGAWFIDLMSAVGDDLSYHTDRMYQETNINSANLKSTLLNIARTNGIKIPGRKPSMCEVEISVVLPLSPQNIAQPNWDYAPILTMGSIVSAGNYNFEIIEDVNFAEQFNKNGVSNRKMIANRDTNGSVASYTIKKTAIVRNGSTRVYKKVITRSDLQPFMEFVLPETNVMNIESIIFKETSDYTDNPKMSEYYIDAEEYRLSNEATTTYRFFECDSLAEQYRWGTKVNYSGHTDIIQDRYNPEIYDDYTETTYNGTVRTSRYYRGEWKPLSQKFITEYTDNGYMKVIFGAGIKYDDVPTLQTTYADYEASKIINNDMLGVLPKEGWTMFIMYRVGGGSETNLGPGSINAATTVNFDFGNVSG
;
A
#
# COMPACT_ATOMS: atom_id res chain seq x y z
N MET A 1 -18.57 -5.89 22.31
CA MET A 1 -18.92 -5.74 23.74
C MET A 1 -18.97 -4.26 24.02
N GLU A 2 -20.13 -3.70 24.26
CA GLU A 2 -20.24 -2.32 24.77
C GLU A 2 -19.64 -2.30 26.17
N LYS A 3 -18.57 -1.56 26.36
CA LYS A 3 -18.00 -1.32 27.68
C LYS A 3 -18.96 -0.42 28.45
N LYS A 4 -19.52 -0.96 29.50
CA LYS A 4 -20.42 -0.22 30.39
C LYS A 4 -19.63 0.91 31.05
N ILE A 5 -20.07 2.14 30.87
CA ILE A 5 -19.49 3.32 31.52
C ILE A 5 -19.82 3.20 33.01
N ASN A 6 -18.80 3.16 33.86
CA ASN A 6 -18.96 3.28 35.29
C ASN A 6 -18.80 4.75 35.67
N TYR A 7 -19.87 5.35 36.12
CA TYR A 7 -19.83 6.70 36.68
C TYR A 7 -18.96 6.72 37.94
N LEU A 8 -18.00 7.62 37.95
CA LEU A 8 -17.05 7.76 39.07
C LEU A 8 -17.68 8.33 40.32
N ALA A 9 -18.99 8.40 40.44
CA ALA A 9 -19.69 8.60 41.70
C ALA A 9 -20.89 9.52 41.72
N ARG A 10 -21.42 10.07 40.63
CA ARG A 10 -22.56 10.98 40.75
C ARG A 10 -23.54 10.78 39.60
N ASN A 11 -24.61 10.08 39.93
CA ASN A 11 -25.79 9.98 39.10
C ASN A 11 -26.79 11.09 39.49
N PHE A 12 -27.86 11.23 38.75
CA PHE A 12 -28.90 12.22 38.96
C PHE A 12 -29.42 12.23 40.42
N GLU A 13 -29.69 11.06 41.00
CA GLU A 13 -30.22 10.91 42.36
C GLU A 13 -29.22 11.37 43.43
N ASP A 14 -27.96 11.07 43.26
CA ASP A 14 -26.90 11.49 44.18
C ASP A 14 -26.75 13.00 44.18
N ILE A 15 -26.74 13.63 43.00
CA ILE A 15 -26.64 15.09 42.86
C ILE A 15 -27.88 15.77 43.43
N LYS A 16 -29.07 15.23 43.14
CA LYS A 16 -30.34 15.75 43.67
C LYS A 16 -30.34 15.71 45.20
N SER A 17 -29.95 14.59 45.79
CA SER A 17 -29.88 14.44 47.25
C SER A 17 -28.88 15.39 47.90
N GLU A 18 -27.71 15.60 47.28
CA GLU A 18 -26.71 16.59 47.73
C GLU A 18 -27.25 18.03 47.65
N LEU A 19 -27.93 18.41 46.58
CA LEU A 19 -28.54 19.74 46.43
C LEU A 19 -29.63 19.99 47.48
N ILE A 20 -30.46 18.99 47.72
CA ILE A 20 -31.47 19.09 48.78
C ILE A 20 -30.83 19.22 50.16
N ASN A 21 -29.80 18.41 50.46
CA ASN A 21 -29.08 18.51 51.70
C ASN A 21 -28.34 19.85 51.86
N PHE A 22 -27.78 20.40 50.80
CA PHE A 22 -27.16 21.71 50.77
C PHE A 22 -28.21 22.81 51.07
N SER A 23 -29.36 22.77 50.43
CA SER A 23 -30.44 23.73 50.65
C SER A 23 -30.93 23.67 52.08
N ASN A 24 -31.19 22.50 52.63
CA ASN A 24 -31.64 22.31 54.02
C ASN A 24 -30.64 22.83 55.05
N LYS A 25 -29.32 22.73 54.73
CA LYS A 25 -28.25 23.15 55.64
C LYS A 25 -28.05 24.67 55.65
N TYR A 26 -28.11 25.30 54.50
CA TYR A 26 -27.71 26.72 54.35
C TYR A 26 -28.92 27.67 54.17
N TYR A 27 -30.07 27.15 53.75
CA TYR A 27 -31.30 27.93 53.51
C TYR A 27 -32.52 27.23 54.08
N PRO A 28 -32.54 26.97 55.39
CA PRO A 28 -33.63 26.18 56.03
C PRO A 28 -35.00 26.84 55.90
N GLU A 29 -35.04 28.17 55.75
CA GLU A 29 -36.33 28.92 55.62
C GLU A 29 -36.96 28.76 54.20
N VAL A 30 -36.21 28.28 53.24
CA VAL A 30 -36.70 28.06 51.85
C VAL A 30 -36.90 26.57 51.59
N SER A 31 -36.37 25.70 52.42
CA SER A 31 -36.35 24.24 52.21
C SER A 31 -37.69 23.52 52.34
N ASP A 32 -38.70 24.18 52.94
CA ASP A 32 -40.03 23.58 53.06
C ASP A 32 -40.85 23.55 51.76
N ASP A 33 -40.33 24.15 50.67
CA ASP A 33 -41.05 24.31 49.41
C ASP A 33 -40.59 23.33 48.31
N PHE A 34 -39.87 22.26 48.67
CA PHE A 34 -39.42 21.22 47.70
C PHE A 34 -40.43 20.09 47.50
N ASN A 35 -41.70 20.40 47.48
CA ASN A 35 -42.71 19.46 46.99
C ASN A 35 -42.55 19.24 45.50
N ASP A 36 -42.83 18.01 45.02
CA ASP A 36 -42.65 17.60 43.61
C ASP A 36 -43.33 18.50 42.57
N SER A 37 -44.18 19.41 42.97
CA SER A 37 -44.88 20.38 42.11
C SER A 37 -44.37 21.81 42.28
N SER A 38 -43.30 22.05 43.05
CA SER A 38 -42.78 23.39 43.29
C SER A 38 -41.77 23.82 42.24
N VAL A 39 -41.63 25.13 42.00
CA VAL A 39 -40.62 25.70 41.13
C VAL A 39 -39.20 25.38 41.65
N GLY A 40 -39.05 25.31 42.99
CA GLY A 40 -37.78 24.94 43.61
C GLY A 40 -37.36 23.50 43.29
N ALA A 41 -38.30 22.56 43.40
CA ALA A 41 -38.07 21.14 43.04
C ALA A 41 -37.68 21.00 41.56
N TRP A 42 -38.40 21.67 40.66
CA TRP A 42 -38.08 21.70 39.24
C TRP A 42 -36.66 22.24 38.97
N PHE A 43 -36.24 23.29 39.68
CA PHE A 43 -34.91 23.87 39.51
C PHE A 43 -33.79 22.91 40.00
N ILE A 44 -34.02 22.19 41.10
CA ILE A 44 -33.13 21.17 41.64
C ILE A 44 -33.02 20.00 40.63
N ASP A 45 -34.14 19.56 40.08
CA ASP A 45 -34.14 18.50 39.06
C ASP A 45 -33.39 18.92 37.78
N LEU A 46 -33.58 20.14 37.31
CA LEU A 46 -32.84 20.68 36.16
C LEU A 46 -31.33 20.73 36.45
N MET A 47 -30.92 21.24 37.60
CA MET A 47 -29.50 21.30 37.98
C MET A 47 -28.89 19.92 38.15
N SER A 48 -29.67 18.96 38.72
CA SER A 48 -29.25 17.58 38.85
C SER A 48 -29.05 16.90 37.48
N ALA A 49 -29.96 17.16 36.53
CA ALA A 49 -29.84 16.64 35.16
C ALA A 49 -28.61 17.21 34.45
N VAL A 50 -28.35 18.53 34.60
CA VAL A 50 -27.12 19.15 34.03
C VAL A 50 -25.88 18.59 34.69
N GLY A 51 -25.90 18.35 36.01
CA GLY A 51 -24.77 17.77 36.73
C GLY A 51 -24.49 16.33 36.32
N ASP A 52 -25.53 15.54 36.08
CA ASP A 52 -25.41 14.15 35.58
C ASP A 52 -24.83 14.12 34.17
N ASP A 53 -25.30 14.99 33.27
CA ASP A 53 -24.76 15.09 31.91
C ASP A 53 -23.27 15.51 31.90
N LEU A 54 -22.89 16.48 32.73
CA LEU A 54 -21.50 16.88 32.89
C LEU A 54 -20.63 15.76 33.47
N SER A 55 -21.13 15.01 34.45
CA SER A 55 -20.45 13.85 35.02
C SER A 55 -20.23 12.78 33.96
N TYR A 56 -21.25 12.46 33.17
CA TYR A 56 -21.16 11.52 32.06
C TYR A 56 -20.10 11.94 31.05
N HIS A 57 -20.11 13.19 30.62
CA HIS A 57 -19.13 13.69 29.68
C HIS A 57 -17.71 13.66 30.25
N THR A 58 -17.52 13.98 31.51
CA THR A 58 -16.21 13.93 32.18
C THR A 58 -15.70 12.51 32.27
N ASP A 59 -16.51 11.56 32.67
CA ASP A 59 -16.14 10.15 32.72
C ASP A 59 -15.80 9.59 31.34
N ARG A 60 -16.58 9.96 30.34
CA ARG A 60 -16.31 9.57 28.96
C ARG A 60 -14.99 10.14 28.45
N MET A 61 -14.71 11.41 28.72
CA MET A 61 -13.41 12.01 28.36
C MET A 61 -12.26 11.30 29.07
N TYR A 62 -12.40 10.98 30.34
CA TYR A 62 -11.38 10.24 31.07
C TYR A 62 -11.17 8.82 30.52
N GLN A 63 -12.24 8.11 30.16
CA GLN A 63 -12.15 6.79 29.52
C GLN A 63 -11.42 6.85 28.18
N GLU A 64 -11.66 7.90 27.38
CA GLU A 64 -11.02 8.06 26.06
C GLU A 64 -9.53 8.40 26.17
N THR A 65 -9.01 8.86 27.31
CA THR A 65 -7.56 9.10 27.48
C THR A 65 -6.72 7.83 27.63
N ASN A 66 -7.35 6.70 27.97
CA ASN A 66 -6.63 5.46 28.23
C ASN A 66 -6.90 4.43 27.11
N ILE A 67 -5.85 3.84 26.55
CA ILE A 67 -5.93 2.86 25.46
C ILE A 67 -6.80 1.64 25.80
N ASN A 68 -6.85 1.23 27.07
CA ASN A 68 -7.63 0.05 27.49
C ASN A 68 -9.14 0.33 27.59
N SER A 69 -9.52 1.60 27.74
CA SER A 69 -10.91 2.02 27.93
C SER A 69 -11.48 2.83 26.77
N ALA A 70 -10.62 3.38 25.91
CA ALA A 70 -11.03 4.15 24.74
C ALA A 70 -11.92 3.33 23.79
N ASN A 71 -13.02 3.93 23.34
CA ASN A 71 -13.98 3.33 22.44
C ASN A 71 -14.05 4.02 21.08
N LEU A 72 -13.68 5.30 21.01
CA LEU A 72 -13.71 6.05 19.77
C LEU A 72 -12.52 5.66 18.88
N LYS A 73 -12.83 5.31 17.62
CA LYS A 73 -11.83 4.98 16.62
C LYS A 73 -10.80 6.10 16.45
N SER A 74 -11.24 7.35 16.41
CA SER A 74 -10.36 8.53 16.29
C SER A 74 -9.37 8.62 17.44
N THR A 75 -9.82 8.40 18.68
CA THR A 75 -8.96 8.40 19.88
C THR A 75 -7.91 7.29 19.81
N LEU A 76 -8.33 6.06 19.47
CA LEU A 76 -7.41 4.91 19.33
C LEU A 76 -6.37 5.17 18.24
N LEU A 77 -6.77 5.75 17.09
CA LEU A 77 -5.87 6.13 16.03
C LEU A 77 -4.86 7.19 16.48
N ASN A 78 -5.31 8.20 17.24
CA ASN A 78 -4.43 9.24 17.76
C ASN A 78 -3.45 8.71 18.80
N ILE A 79 -3.90 7.84 19.69
CA ILE A 79 -3.02 7.17 20.67
C ILE A 79 -1.97 6.32 19.94
N ALA A 80 -2.36 5.57 18.89
CA ALA A 80 -1.43 4.78 18.09
C ALA A 80 -0.37 5.68 17.42
N ARG A 81 -0.80 6.78 16.78
CA ARG A 81 0.09 7.76 16.15
C ARG A 81 1.07 8.39 17.15
N THR A 82 0.57 8.81 18.31
CA THR A 82 1.41 9.42 19.37
C THR A 82 2.49 8.44 19.86
N ASN A 83 2.19 7.14 19.85
CA ASN A 83 3.15 6.11 20.22
C ASN A 83 4.01 5.61 19.02
N GLY A 84 3.92 6.26 17.84
CA GLY A 84 4.70 5.89 16.66
C GLY A 84 4.28 4.57 16.02
N ILE A 85 3.07 4.08 16.32
CA ILE A 85 2.57 2.83 15.76
C ILE A 85 1.95 3.13 14.39
N LYS A 86 2.51 2.56 13.32
CA LYS A 86 1.92 2.59 11.99
C LYS A 86 0.69 1.68 11.96
N ILE A 87 -0.44 2.27 11.61
CA ILE A 87 -1.70 1.54 11.54
C ILE A 87 -1.71 0.75 10.23
N PRO A 88 -1.76 -0.61 10.28
CA PRO A 88 -1.76 -1.41 9.07
C PRO A 88 -3.08 -1.22 8.31
N GLY A 89 -2.95 -1.14 6.98
CA GLY A 89 -4.09 -1.18 6.09
C GLY A 89 -4.79 -2.54 6.06
N ARG A 90 -5.87 -2.62 5.30
CA ARG A 90 -6.53 -3.90 5.00
C ARG A 90 -5.55 -4.81 4.29
N LYS A 91 -5.56 -6.11 4.62
CA LYS A 91 -4.74 -7.09 3.94
C LYS A 91 -5.56 -7.78 2.84
N PRO A 92 -4.98 -8.00 1.65
CA PRO A 92 -5.64 -8.75 0.59
C PRO A 92 -5.64 -10.24 0.91
N SER A 93 -6.69 -10.96 0.52
CA SER A 93 -6.65 -12.41 0.42
C SER A 93 -5.88 -12.83 -0.83
N MET A 94 -5.20 -13.96 -0.75
CA MET A 94 -4.43 -14.55 -1.86
C MET A 94 -4.84 -16.00 -2.02
N CYS A 95 -4.90 -16.47 -3.27
CA CYS A 95 -5.15 -17.87 -3.57
C CYS A 95 -4.53 -18.27 -4.91
N GLU A 96 -4.42 -19.58 -5.12
CA GLU A 96 -4.07 -20.16 -6.42
C GLU A 96 -5.33 -20.44 -7.22
N VAL A 97 -5.32 -20.09 -8.50
CA VAL A 97 -6.35 -20.43 -9.47
C VAL A 97 -5.76 -21.23 -10.62
N GLU A 98 -6.49 -22.25 -11.06
CA GLU A 98 -6.14 -23.02 -12.26
C GLU A 98 -6.81 -22.36 -13.46
N ILE A 99 -6.00 -21.88 -14.40
CA ILE A 99 -6.46 -21.24 -15.64
C ILE A 99 -6.22 -22.19 -16.78
N SER A 100 -7.20 -22.34 -17.67
CA SER A 100 -7.12 -23.23 -18.80
C SER A 100 -7.31 -22.48 -20.11
N VAL A 101 -6.50 -22.84 -21.11
CA VAL A 101 -6.60 -22.33 -22.49
C VAL A 101 -6.64 -23.52 -23.43
N VAL A 102 -7.46 -23.44 -24.48
CA VAL A 102 -7.53 -24.47 -25.51
C VAL A 102 -6.70 -24.04 -26.71
N LEU A 103 -5.71 -24.89 -27.06
CA LEU A 103 -4.82 -24.67 -28.19
C LEU A 103 -5.15 -25.62 -29.34
N PRO A 104 -5.04 -25.18 -30.62
CA PRO A 104 -5.19 -26.03 -31.78
C PRO A 104 -4.00 -27.00 -31.88
N LEU A 105 -4.12 -27.97 -32.75
CA LEU A 105 -3.07 -28.90 -33.09
C LEU A 105 -1.95 -28.18 -33.85
N SER A 106 -0.70 -28.62 -33.63
CA SER A 106 0.42 -28.16 -34.44
C SER A 106 0.28 -28.69 -35.88
N PRO A 107 0.41 -27.83 -36.90
CA PRO A 107 0.37 -28.28 -38.32
C PRO A 107 1.49 -29.27 -38.65
N GLN A 108 2.61 -29.22 -37.90
CA GLN A 108 3.77 -30.04 -38.14
C GLN A 108 3.70 -31.38 -37.37
N ASN A 109 3.03 -31.40 -36.21
CA ASN A 109 2.93 -32.60 -35.37
C ASN A 109 1.62 -32.61 -34.59
N ILE A 110 0.67 -33.46 -35.04
CA ILE A 110 -0.65 -33.62 -34.43
C ILE A 110 -0.58 -34.10 -32.97
N ALA A 111 0.55 -34.69 -32.53
CA ALA A 111 0.75 -35.13 -31.15
C ALA A 111 1.13 -33.97 -30.19
N GLN A 112 1.21 -32.74 -30.68
CA GLN A 112 1.55 -31.56 -29.89
C GLN A 112 0.61 -30.41 -30.16
N PRO A 113 0.33 -29.54 -29.16
CA PRO A 113 -0.37 -28.29 -29.37
C PRO A 113 0.49 -27.34 -30.20
N ASN A 114 -0.17 -26.42 -30.90
CA ASN A 114 0.52 -25.33 -31.55
C ASN A 114 0.91 -24.25 -30.54
N TRP A 115 2.18 -24.25 -30.15
CA TRP A 115 2.71 -23.32 -29.13
C TRP A 115 2.77 -21.88 -29.60
N ASP A 116 2.76 -21.61 -30.92
CA ASP A 116 2.75 -20.25 -31.46
C ASP A 116 1.45 -19.50 -31.08
N TYR A 117 0.37 -20.25 -30.82
CA TYR A 117 -0.89 -19.71 -30.36
C TYR A 117 -1.03 -19.70 -28.83
N ALA A 118 -0.01 -20.09 -28.10
CA ALA A 118 -0.06 -20.07 -26.63
C ALA A 118 0.06 -18.62 -26.13
N PRO A 119 -0.98 -18.07 -25.48
CA PRO A 119 -0.96 -16.71 -25.00
C PRO A 119 -0.12 -16.59 -23.73
N ILE A 120 0.36 -15.38 -23.48
CA ILE A 120 0.87 -14.96 -22.20
C ILE A 120 -0.23 -14.14 -21.52
N LEU A 121 -0.73 -14.63 -20.40
CA LEU A 121 -1.68 -13.88 -19.59
C LEU A 121 -0.89 -12.88 -18.74
N THR A 122 -1.08 -11.60 -19.01
CA THR A 122 -0.28 -10.56 -18.36
C THR A 122 -0.75 -10.24 -16.94
N MET A 123 0.19 -9.87 -16.11
CA MET A 123 -0.04 -9.33 -14.78
C MET A 123 -1.10 -8.21 -14.82
N GLY A 124 -1.95 -8.13 -13.79
CA GLY A 124 -3.07 -7.18 -13.75
C GLY A 124 -4.35 -7.67 -14.43
N SER A 125 -4.35 -8.87 -15.05
CA SER A 125 -5.59 -9.51 -15.48
C SER A 125 -6.46 -9.84 -14.28
N ILE A 126 -7.79 -9.64 -14.43
CA ILE A 126 -8.75 -9.73 -13.34
C ILE A 126 -9.62 -10.98 -13.51
N VAL A 127 -9.64 -11.81 -12.47
CA VAL A 127 -10.62 -12.88 -12.29
C VAL A 127 -11.56 -12.50 -11.14
N SER A 128 -12.80 -12.98 -11.15
CA SER A 128 -13.80 -12.56 -10.19
C SER A 128 -14.52 -13.73 -9.52
N ALA A 129 -14.99 -13.46 -8.32
CA ALA A 129 -15.89 -14.30 -7.55
C ALA A 129 -17.04 -13.42 -7.03
N GLY A 130 -18.16 -13.42 -7.73
CA GLY A 130 -19.26 -12.50 -7.45
C GLY A 130 -18.82 -11.03 -7.58
N ASN A 131 -18.91 -10.28 -6.50
CA ASN A 131 -18.56 -8.85 -6.48
C ASN A 131 -17.06 -8.59 -6.15
N TYR A 132 -16.27 -9.63 -5.90
CA TYR A 132 -14.87 -9.48 -5.52
C TYR A 132 -13.95 -9.74 -6.72
N ASN A 133 -13.05 -8.81 -6.95
CA ASN A 133 -12.05 -8.89 -8.00
C ASN A 133 -10.72 -9.39 -7.42
N PHE A 134 -10.04 -10.23 -8.19
CA PHE A 134 -8.72 -10.75 -7.90
C PHE A 134 -7.82 -10.51 -9.09
N GLU A 135 -6.67 -9.91 -8.87
CA GLU A 135 -5.68 -9.65 -9.91
C GLU A 135 -4.59 -10.72 -9.91
N ILE A 136 -4.20 -11.12 -11.10
CA ILE A 136 -3.04 -11.98 -11.34
C ILE A 136 -1.78 -11.16 -11.07
N ILE A 137 -0.91 -11.69 -10.21
CA ILE A 137 0.27 -10.96 -9.73
C ILE A 137 1.53 -11.18 -10.55
N GLU A 138 1.52 -12.13 -11.48
CA GLU A 138 2.65 -12.45 -12.35
C GLU A 138 2.16 -12.88 -13.75
N ASP A 139 3.01 -12.71 -14.75
CA ASP A 139 2.71 -13.17 -16.10
C ASP A 139 2.65 -14.70 -16.14
N VAL A 140 1.63 -15.23 -16.81
CA VAL A 140 1.41 -16.67 -16.97
C VAL A 140 1.61 -17.04 -18.43
N ASN A 141 2.80 -17.52 -18.79
CA ASN A 141 3.11 -17.98 -20.12
C ASN A 141 2.66 -19.45 -20.31
N PHE A 142 1.67 -19.72 -21.11
CA PHE A 142 1.14 -21.07 -21.34
C PHE A 142 2.08 -21.96 -22.16
N ALA A 143 3.00 -21.39 -22.91
CA ALA A 143 4.01 -22.16 -23.64
C ALA A 143 5.08 -22.76 -22.71
N GLU A 144 5.43 -22.08 -21.63
CA GLU A 144 6.43 -22.54 -20.68
C GLU A 144 5.93 -23.68 -19.79
N GLN A 145 6.78 -24.65 -19.54
CA GLN A 145 6.46 -25.79 -18.65
C GLN A 145 6.64 -25.45 -17.18
N PHE A 146 7.61 -24.61 -16.87
CA PHE A 146 8.01 -24.30 -15.51
C PHE A 146 7.56 -22.87 -15.12
N ASN A 147 7.36 -22.64 -13.85
CA ASN A 147 7.21 -21.28 -13.30
C ASN A 147 8.58 -20.65 -13.07
N LYS A 148 8.61 -19.38 -12.61
CA LYS A 148 9.86 -18.66 -12.29
C LYS A 148 10.73 -19.34 -11.22
N ASN A 149 10.13 -20.21 -10.40
CA ASN A 149 10.82 -20.97 -9.35
C ASN A 149 11.32 -22.34 -9.85
N GLY A 150 11.22 -22.63 -11.14
CA GLY A 150 11.66 -23.89 -11.73
C GLY A 150 10.74 -25.10 -11.43
N VAL A 151 9.54 -24.86 -10.90
CA VAL A 151 8.57 -25.91 -10.61
C VAL A 151 7.62 -26.08 -11.80
N SER A 152 7.43 -27.32 -12.26
CA SER A 152 6.48 -27.61 -13.32
C SER A 152 5.05 -27.36 -12.86
N ASN A 153 4.36 -26.43 -13.51
CA ASN A 153 2.98 -26.06 -13.20
C ASN A 153 2.02 -26.16 -14.40
N ARG A 154 2.48 -26.74 -15.52
CA ARG A 154 1.69 -26.93 -16.73
C ARG A 154 1.16 -28.36 -16.81
N LYS A 155 -0.16 -28.49 -16.99
CA LYS A 155 -0.83 -29.76 -17.30
C LYS A 155 -1.40 -29.67 -18.72
N MET A 156 -1.27 -30.73 -19.49
CA MET A 156 -1.75 -30.82 -20.86
C MET A 156 -2.76 -31.97 -20.98
N ILE A 157 -3.93 -31.70 -21.51
CA ILE A 157 -5.01 -32.67 -21.71
C ILE A 157 -5.39 -32.66 -23.19
N ALA A 158 -5.33 -33.81 -23.84
CA ALA A 158 -5.77 -33.96 -25.22
C ALA A 158 -7.29 -34.07 -25.27
N ASN A 159 -7.94 -33.18 -26.01
CA ASN A 159 -9.36 -33.23 -26.31
C ASN A 159 -9.59 -34.06 -27.58
N ARG A 160 -10.46 -35.07 -27.50
CA ARG A 160 -10.76 -35.96 -28.60
C ARG A 160 -12.13 -35.63 -29.21
N ASP A 161 -12.24 -35.80 -30.53
CA ASP A 161 -13.47 -35.68 -31.22
C ASP A 161 -14.32 -36.98 -31.06
N THR A 162 -15.51 -36.99 -31.68
CA THR A 162 -16.41 -38.14 -31.68
C THR A 162 -15.83 -39.40 -32.33
N ASN A 163 -14.79 -39.26 -33.15
CA ASN A 163 -14.11 -40.34 -33.85
C ASN A 163 -12.88 -40.84 -33.06
N GLY A 164 -12.60 -40.27 -31.87
CA GLY A 164 -11.47 -40.64 -31.04
C GLY A 164 -10.15 -39.98 -31.41
N SER A 165 -10.12 -39.17 -32.48
CA SER A 165 -8.93 -38.41 -32.87
C SER A 165 -8.75 -37.17 -32.01
N VAL A 166 -7.48 -36.75 -31.77
CA VAL A 166 -7.21 -35.55 -31.04
C VAL A 166 -7.61 -34.32 -31.87
N ALA A 167 -8.48 -33.48 -31.34
CA ALA A 167 -8.98 -32.27 -32.00
C ALA A 167 -8.30 -31.00 -31.49
N SER A 168 -7.93 -30.96 -30.23
CA SER A 168 -7.27 -29.81 -29.58
C SER A 168 -6.59 -30.24 -28.29
N TYR A 169 -5.82 -29.33 -27.69
CA TYR A 169 -5.22 -29.55 -26.37
C TYR A 169 -5.72 -28.47 -25.40
N THR A 170 -6.12 -28.90 -24.21
CA THR A 170 -6.37 -27.99 -23.09
C THR A 170 -5.12 -27.89 -22.25
N ILE A 171 -4.54 -26.73 -22.21
CA ILE A 171 -3.38 -26.40 -21.37
C ILE A 171 -3.89 -25.75 -20.09
N LYS A 172 -3.51 -26.30 -18.94
CA LYS A 172 -3.84 -25.80 -17.62
C LYS A 172 -2.60 -25.33 -16.91
N LYS A 173 -2.66 -24.14 -16.32
CA LYS A 173 -1.61 -23.59 -15.48
C LYS A 173 -2.18 -22.99 -14.20
N THR A 174 -1.46 -23.09 -13.11
CA THR A 174 -1.80 -22.40 -11.86
C THR A 174 -1.18 -21.02 -11.83
N ALA A 175 -1.93 -20.06 -11.36
CA ALA A 175 -1.50 -18.69 -11.14
C ALA A 175 -1.90 -18.24 -9.74
N ILE A 176 -1.08 -17.39 -9.13
CA ILE A 176 -1.40 -16.75 -7.87
C ILE A 176 -2.18 -15.48 -8.17
N VAL A 177 -3.31 -15.33 -7.49
CA VAL A 177 -4.13 -14.14 -7.57
C VAL A 177 -4.29 -13.47 -6.21
N ARG A 178 -4.40 -12.17 -6.21
CA ARG A 178 -4.51 -11.32 -5.04
C ARG A 178 -5.76 -10.46 -5.13
N ASN A 179 -6.57 -10.46 -4.08
CA ASN A 179 -7.78 -9.63 -4.04
C ASN A 179 -7.46 -8.14 -4.17
N GLY A 180 -8.40 -7.44 -4.79
CA GLY A 180 -8.37 -6.01 -5.03
C GLY A 180 -8.11 -5.64 -6.47
N SER A 181 -8.11 -4.36 -6.74
CA SER A 181 -7.78 -3.77 -8.04
C SER A 181 -6.71 -2.72 -7.90
N THR A 182 -5.78 -2.74 -8.82
CA THR A 182 -4.74 -1.72 -8.93
C THR A 182 -5.32 -0.48 -9.62
N ARG A 183 -5.08 0.68 -9.03
CA ARG A 183 -5.49 1.98 -9.55
C ARG A 183 -4.32 2.93 -9.61
N VAL A 184 -4.43 3.91 -10.50
CA VAL A 184 -3.42 4.96 -10.66
C VAL A 184 -4.08 6.30 -10.42
N TYR A 185 -3.53 7.06 -9.48
CA TYR A 185 -3.86 8.47 -9.27
C TYR A 185 -2.81 9.32 -9.96
N LYS A 186 -3.26 10.25 -10.81
CA LYS A 186 -2.41 11.14 -11.58
C LYS A 186 -2.62 12.58 -11.13
N LYS A 187 -1.54 13.32 -10.89
CA LYS A 187 -1.57 14.75 -10.59
C LYS A 187 -0.34 15.47 -11.10
N VAL A 188 -0.53 16.64 -11.71
CA VAL A 188 0.57 17.55 -12.03
C VAL A 188 0.89 18.39 -10.80
N ILE A 189 2.16 18.48 -10.44
CA ILE A 189 2.64 19.21 -9.28
C ILE A 189 2.70 20.71 -9.64
N THR A 190 1.97 21.51 -8.89
CA THR A 190 1.96 22.95 -9.03
C THR A 190 2.79 23.61 -7.92
N ARG A 191 3.17 24.86 -8.11
CA ARG A 191 3.92 25.62 -7.10
C ARG A 191 3.20 25.69 -5.74
N SER A 192 1.88 25.71 -5.75
CA SER A 192 1.07 25.72 -4.52
C SER A 192 1.11 24.40 -3.74
N ASP A 193 1.42 23.30 -4.42
CA ASP A 193 1.57 21.99 -3.77
C ASP A 193 2.93 21.82 -3.07
N LEU A 194 3.95 22.60 -3.51
CA LEU A 194 5.33 22.49 -3.03
C LEU A 194 5.50 23.16 -1.66
N GLN A 195 5.05 22.47 -0.63
CA GLN A 195 5.23 22.86 0.77
C GLN A 195 6.02 21.77 1.50
N PRO A 196 6.80 22.12 2.53
CA PRO A 196 7.42 21.12 3.40
C PRO A 196 6.38 20.13 3.90
N PHE A 197 6.69 18.83 3.83
CA PHE A 197 5.77 17.74 4.17
C PHE A 197 4.49 17.76 3.33
N MET A 198 4.63 17.98 2.02
CA MET A 198 3.53 17.99 1.05
C MET A 198 2.66 16.74 1.21
N GLU A 199 1.35 16.94 1.27
CA GLU A 199 0.38 15.88 1.53
C GLU A 199 -0.60 15.69 0.37
N PHE A 200 -0.91 14.43 0.08
CA PHE A 200 -2.00 14.06 -0.84
C PHE A 200 -2.89 13.00 -0.21
N VAL A 201 -4.20 13.22 -0.30
CA VAL A 201 -5.20 12.26 0.14
C VAL A 201 -5.73 11.52 -1.08
N LEU A 202 -5.66 10.20 -1.07
CA LEU A 202 -6.22 9.37 -2.14
C LEU A 202 -7.75 9.40 -2.09
N PRO A 203 -8.43 9.33 -3.26
CA PRO A 203 -9.88 9.53 -3.33
C PRO A 203 -10.71 8.38 -2.76
N GLU A 204 -10.10 7.22 -2.51
CA GLU A 204 -10.81 6.02 -2.04
C GLU A 204 -10.50 5.67 -0.58
N THR A 205 -11.52 5.14 0.12
CA THR A 205 -11.40 4.79 1.54
C THR A 205 -10.83 3.40 1.80
N ASN A 206 -10.87 2.50 0.81
CA ASN A 206 -10.45 1.10 0.96
C ASN A 206 -9.05 0.84 0.36
N VAL A 207 -8.17 1.82 0.42
CA VAL A 207 -6.79 1.67 -0.03
C VAL A 207 -6.06 0.72 0.92
N MET A 208 -5.46 -0.32 0.36
CA MET A 208 -4.71 -1.32 1.14
C MET A 208 -3.25 -0.91 1.33
N ASN A 209 -2.61 -0.58 0.22
CA ASN A 209 -1.20 -0.18 0.17
C ASN A 209 -0.92 0.64 -1.09
N ILE A 210 0.20 1.33 -1.06
CA ILE A 210 0.78 1.96 -2.24
C ILE A 210 1.82 0.99 -2.80
N GLU A 211 1.70 0.66 -4.08
CA GLU A 211 2.65 -0.21 -4.77
C GLU A 211 3.87 0.59 -5.23
N SER A 212 3.66 1.79 -5.77
CA SER A 212 4.73 2.64 -6.24
C SER A 212 4.28 4.09 -6.42
N ILE A 213 5.20 5.02 -6.22
CA ILE A 213 5.04 6.42 -6.60
C ILE A 213 6.17 6.80 -7.54
N ILE A 214 5.82 7.26 -8.73
CA ILE A 214 6.77 7.76 -9.72
C ILE A 214 6.39 9.16 -10.17
N PHE A 215 7.41 9.91 -10.55
CA PHE A 215 7.27 11.23 -11.15
C PHE A 215 7.91 11.24 -12.52
N LYS A 216 7.24 11.88 -13.48
CA LYS A 216 7.76 12.19 -14.82
C LYS A 216 8.04 13.68 -14.92
N GLU A 217 9.14 14.07 -15.56
CA GLU A 217 9.55 15.48 -15.65
C GLU A 217 8.62 16.38 -16.48
N THR A 218 7.69 15.80 -17.22
CA THR A 218 6.81 16.56 -18.11
C THR A 218 5.41 16.68 -17.55
N SER A 219 4.78 17.84 -17.73
CA SER A 219 3.36 18.05 -17.45
C SER A 219 2.44 17.46 -18.51
N ASP A 220 2.96 17.22 -19.73
CA ASP A 220 2.19 16.79 -20.89
C ASP A 220 2.08 15.26 -21.04
N TYR A 221 2.49 14.51 -20.03
CA TYR A 221 2.41 13.06 -20.05
C TYR A 221 0.95 12.63 -19.95
N THR A 222 0.36 12.27 -21.09
CA THR A 222 -1.06 11.92 -21.22
C THR A 222 -1.32 10.47 -20.86
N ASP A 223 -0.39 9.58 -21.18
CA ASP A 223 -0.53 8.15 -20.96
C ASP A 223 -0.10 7.72 -19.55
N ASN A 224 -0.74 6.67 -19.02
CA ASN A 224 -0.26 6.05 -17.81
C ASN A 224 1.06 5.33 -18.09
N PRO A 225 2.05 5.41 -17.18
CA PRO A 225 3.28 4.65 -17.30
C PRO A 225 3.01 3.16 -17.45
N LYS A 226 3.89 2.47 -18.18
CA LYS A 226 3.82 1.01 -18.27
C LYS A 226 4.04 0.39 -16.89
N MET A 227 3.42 -0.75 -16.63
CA MET A 227 3.51 -1.45 -15.35
C MET A 227 4.97 -1.69 -14.93
N SER A 228 5.85 -2.01 -15.88
CA SER A 228 7.28 -2.18 -15.65
C SER A 228 7.98 -0.94 -15.10
N GLU A 229 7.55 0.27 -15.47
CA GLU A 229 8.16 1.52 -15.03
C GLU A 229 7.94 1.78 -13.53
N TYR A 230 6.88 1.25 -12.93
CA TYR A 230 6.61 1.42 -11.50
C TYR A 230 7.55 0.61 -10.60
N TYR A 231 8.18 -0.44 -11.14
CA TYR A 231 9.02 -1.36 -10.37
C TYR A 231 10.51 -1.20 -10.62
N ILE A 232 10.90 -0.40 -11.62
CA ILE A 232 12.31 -0.16 -11.93
C ILE A 232 12.93 0.79 -10.91
N ASP A 233 14.05 0.40 -10.34
CA ASP A 233 14.91 1.30 -9.58
C ASP A 233 15.57 2.29 -10.54
N ALA A 234 15.48 3.60 -10.29
CA ALA A 234 16.00 4.64 -11.16
C ALA A 234 17.51 4.50 -11.46
N GLU A 235 18.28 3.87 -10.55
CA GLU A 235 19.69 3.55 -10.79
C GLU A 235 19.88 2.40 -11.79
N GLU A 236 19.03 1.39 -11.75
CA GLU A 236 19.08 0.24 -12.64
C GLU A 236 18.74 0.66 -14.08
N TYR A 237 17.86 1.64 -14.23
CA TYR A 237 17.48 2.19 -15.52
C TYR A 237 18.55 3.10 -16.13
N ARG A 238 19.31 3.85 -15.32
CA ARG A 238 20.46 4.64 -15.80
C ARG A 238 21.56 3.80 -16.41
N LEU A 239 21.70 2.55 -16.01
CA LEU A 239 22.68 1.61 -16.56
C LEU A 239 22.24 1.04 -17.92
N SER A 240 20.98 1.15 -18.30
CA SER A 240 20.44 0.65 -19.57
C SER A 240 20.43 1.65 -20.72
N ASN A 241 21.23 2.72 -20.65
CA ASN A 241 21.43 3.72 -21.70
C ASN A 241 20.25 4.61 -22.11
N GLU A 242 19.13 4.56 -21.43
CA GLU A 242 18.04 5.50 -21.67
C GLU A 242 18.04 6.59 -20.60
N ALA A 243 18.14 7.85 -21.05
CA ALA A 243 17.99 9.01 -20.18
C ALA A 243 16.58 9.01 -19.59
N THR A 244 16.42 8.56 -18.36
CA THR A 244 15.10 8.50 -17.75
C THR A 244 14.75 9.83 -17.14
N THR A 245 13.60 10.32 -17.54
CA THR A 245 12.89 11.43 -16.91
C THR A 245 11.95 10.96 -15.80
N THR A 246 12.19 9.74 -15.28
CA THR A 246 11.35 9.08 -14.29
C THR A 246 12.06 9.00 -12.94
N TYR A 247 11.42 9.47 -11.90
CA TYR A 247 11.93 9.45 -10.53
C TYR A 247 10.99 8.63 -9.64
N ARG A 248 11.52 7.63 -8.97
CA ARG A 248 10.76 6.79 -8.05
C ARG A 248 10.96 7.23 -6.61
N PHE A 249 9.84 7.36 -5.87
CA PHE A 249 9.83 7.58 -4.44
C PHE A 249 9.50 6.28 -3.71
N PHE A 250 10.13 6.07 -2.57
CA PHE A 250 10.03 4.83 -1.79
C PHE A 250 9.28 5.08 -0.48
N GLU A 251 8.42 4.13 -0.13
CA GLU A 251 7.76 4.15 1.17
C GLU A 251 8.76 3.82 2.27
N CYS A 252 8.72 4.57 3.37
CA CYS A 252 9.48 4.33 4.59
C CYS A 252 8.54 4.41 5.81
N ASP A 253 8.99 3.89 6.93
CA ASP A 253 8.21 3.94 8.17
C ASP A 253 8.33 5.31 8.85
N SER A 254 9.45 5.98 8.65
CA SER A 254 9.70 7.35 9.14
C SER A 254 10.49 8.15 8.12
N LEU A 255 10.14 9.44 7.96
CA LEU A 255 10.91 10.35 7.12
C LEU A 255 12.34 10.59 7.63
N ALA A 256 12.67 10.18 8.84
CA ALA A 256 14.03 10.22 9.38
C ALA A 256 14.93 9.08 8.88
N GLU A 257 14.40 8.06 8.23
CA GLU A 257 15.18 6.99 7.63
C GLU A 257 16.06 7.52 6.49
N GLN A 258 17.35 7.20 6.53
CA GLN A 258 18.34 7.70 5.57
C GLN A 258 18.78 6.67 4.56
N TYR A 259 18.52 5.39 4.82
CA TYR A 259 18.97 4.29 3.99
C TYR A 259 17.84 3.27 3.79
N ARG A 260 17.81 2.67 2.62
CA ARG A 260 16.98 1.51 2.32
C ARG A 260 17.82 0.33 1.88
N TRP A 261 17.36 -0.86 2.12
CA TRP A 261 17.95 -2.04 1.51
C TRP A 261 17.56 -2.11 0.03
N GLY A 262 18.52 -2.30 -0.83
CA GLY A 262 18.31 -2.41 -2.27
C GLY A 262 19.30 -3.35 -2.90
N THR A 263 19.07 -3.67 -4.16
CA THR A 263 19.98 -4.51 -4.95
C THR A 263 20.84 -3.64 -5.86
N LYS A 264 22.11 -4.00 -5.99
CA LYS A 264 23.03 -3.44 -6.97
C LYS A 264 23.33 -4.50 -8.01
N VAL A 265 23.17 -4.13 -9.28
CA VAL A 265 23.56 -4.99 -10.39
C VAL A 265 25.04 -4.77 -10.68
N ASN A 266 25.80 -5.84 -10.64
CA ASN A 266 27.19 -5.83 -11.06
C ASN A 266 27.36 -6.67 -12.31
N TYR A 267 28.31 -6.29 -13.14
CA TYR A 267 28.71 -7.04 -14.32
C TYR A 267 30.13 -7.56 -14.09
N SER A 268 30.35 -8.85 -14.21
CA SER A 268 31.68 -9.43 -14.15
C SER A 268 32.15 -9.87 -15.53
N GLY A 269 33.44 -9.70 -15.78
CA GLY A 269 34.07 -10.24 -16.96
C GLY A 269 34.20 -11.74 -16.92
N HIS A 270 34.54 -12.36 -18.03
CA HIS A 270 34.63 -13.82 -18.23
C HIS A 270 35.50 -14.56 -17.21
N THR A 271 36.52 -13.91 -16.67
CA THR A 271 37.47 -14.52 -15.72
C THR A 271 36.86 -14.78 -14.34
N ASP A 272 35.78 -14.09 -14.00
CA ASP A 272 35.16 -14.17 -12.67
C ASP A 272 34.08 -15.25 -12.60
N ILE A 273 33.63 -15.76 -13.74
CA ILE A 273 32.57 -16.79 -13.81
C ILE A 273 32.95 -18.08 -13.06
N ILE A 274 34.23 -18.41 -12.98
CA ILE A 274 34.70 -19.63 -12.30
C ILE A 274 34.66 -19.46 -10.78
N GLN A 275 34.89 -18.26 -10.28
CA GLN A 275 34.82 -17.96 -8.85
C GLN A 275 33.37 -17.83 -8.37
N ASP A 276 32.51 -17.27 -9.19
CA ASP A 276 31.09 -17.06 -8.87
C ASP A 276 30.30 -18.39 -8.74
N ARG A 277 30.75 -19.44 -9.40
CA ARG A 277 30.16 -20.81 -9.25
C ARG A 277 30.30 -21.38 -7.84
N TYR A 278 31.24 -20.88 -7.05
CA TYR A 278 31.47 -21.33 -5.69
C TYR A 278 30.83 -20.45 -4.62
N ASN A 279 30.13 -19.38 -5.01
CA ASN A 279 29.48 -18.47 -4.07
C ASN A 279 27.96 -18.43 -4.33
N PRO A 280 27.21 -19.42 -3.75
CA PRO A 280 25.79 -19.60 -4.06
C PRO A 280 24.85 -18.49 -3.57
N GLU A 281 25.37 -17.52 -2.83
CA GLU A 281 24.56 -16.42 -2.28
C GLU A 281 24.23 -15.31 -3.29
N ILE A 282 24.75 -15.37 -4.51
CA ILE A 282 24.74 -14.24 -5.45
C ILE A 282 24.15 -14.62 -6.81
N TYR A 283 23.56 -15.77 -6.96
CA TYR A 283 23.25 -16.31 -8.26
C TYR A 283 21.85 -16.00 -8.75
N ASP A 284 21.77 -15.13 -9.74
CA ASP A 284 20.75 -15.19 -10.77
C ASP A 284 21.45 -15.34 -12.12
N ASP A 285 21.29 -16.53 -12.71
CA ASP A 285 22.09 -17.02 -13.81
C ASP A 285 21.62 -16.37 -15.12
N TYR A 286 22.32 -15.37 -15.60
CA TYR A 286 22.13 -14.93 -16.94
C TYR A 286 23.43 -14.82 -17.73
N THR A 287 23.68 -15.80 -18.54
CA THR A 287 24.76 -15.79 -19.53
C THR A 287 24.22 -15.43 -20.91
N GLU A 288 24.47 -14.22 -21.35
CA GLU A 288 24.36 -13.89 -22.76
C GLU A 288 25.55 -14.51 -23.53
N THR A 289 25.29 -15.59 -24.23
CA THR A 289 26.28 -16.23 -25.08
C THR A 289 26.27 -15.59 -26.46
N THR A 290 27.16 -14.67 -26.70
CA THR A 290 27.51 -14.31 -28.10
C THR A 290 28.48 -15.34 -28.67
N TYR A 291 28.03 -15.98 -29.71
CA TYR A 291 28.74 -17.03 -30.43
C TYR A 291 29.82 -16.43 -31.35
N ASN A 292 30.91 -15.98 -30.87
CA ASN A 292 32.13 -15.61 -31.63
C ASN A 292 33.27 -15.13 -30.72
N GLY A 293 33.54 -15.82 -29.63
CA GLY A 293 34.78 -15.63 -28.88
C GLY A 293 34.93 -14.32 -28.12
N THR A 294 33.87 -13.56 -27.97
CA THR A 294 33.84 -12.30 -27.24
C THR A 294 33.14 -12.44 -25.87
N VAL A 295 33.83 -11.94 -24.90
CA VAL A 295 33.55 -11.74 -23.48
C VAL A 295 32.12 -12.06 -23.07
N ARG A 296 31.95 -13.15 -22.30
CA ARG A 296 30.72 -13.41 -21.54
C ARG A 296 30.72 -12.49 -20.35
N THR A 297 29.69 -11.64 -20.23
CA THR A 297 29.44 -10.87 -19.02
C THR A 297 28.34 -11.56 -18.24
N SER A 298 28.59 -11.93 -17.01
CA SER A 298 27.57 -12.39 -16.10
C SER A 298 27.04 -11.21 -15.29
N ARG A 299 25.74 -11.18 -15.09
CA ARG A 299 25.01 -10.19 -14.31
C ARG A 299 24.73 -10.81 -12.93
N TYR A 300 25.17 -10.19 -11.86
CA TYR A 300 24.87 -10.65 -10.52
C TYR A 300 24.36 -9.52 -9.64
N TYR A 301 23.48 -9.85 -8.71
CA TYR A 301 22.83 -8.93 -7.81
C TYR A 301 23.47 -9.02 -6.43
N ARG A 302 23.83 -7.87 -5.88
CA ARG A 302 24.33 -7.76 -4.52
C ARG A 302 23.41 -6.86 -3.72
N GLY A 303 23.00 -7.32 -2.52
CA GLY A 303 22.28 -6.46 -1.59
C GLY A 303 23.20 -5.40 -0.98
N GLU A 304 22.75 -4.16 -0.96
CA GLU A 304 23.46 -3.05 -0.31
C GLU A 304 22.51 -2.02 0.28
N TRP A 305 23.00 -1.26 1.27
CA TRP A 305 22.29 -0.12 1.79
C TRP A 305 22.45 1.08 0.87
N LYS A 306 21.34 1.57 0.31
CA LYS A 306 21.31 2.73 -0.58
C LYS A 306 20.77 3.95 0.16
N PRO A 307 21.33 5.15 -0.09
CA PRO A 307 20.75 6.39 0.44
C PRO A 307 19.31 6.56 0.02
N LEU A 308 18.47 7.04 0.93
CA LEU A 308 17.04 7.24 0.72
C LEU A 308 16.69 8.72 0.83
N SER A 309 16.76 9.45 -0.28
CA SER A 309 16.35 10.85 -0.36
C SER A 309 14.94 11.01 -0.90
N GLN A 310 14.56 10.19 -1.89
CA GLN A 310 13.22 10.16 -2.50
C GLN A 310 12.33 9.21 -1.70
N LYS A 311 11.61 9.76 -0.73
CA LYS A 311 10.81 8.98 0.22
C LYS A 311 9.48 9.63 0.57
N PHE A 312 8.56 8.79 1.02
CA PHE A 312 7.26 9.19 1.54
C PHE A 312 6.82 8.25 2.65
N ILE A 313 5.91 8.71 3.47
CA ILE A 313 5.19 7.89 4.45
C ILE A 313 3.70 7.88 4.13
N THR A 314 3.02 6.86 4.62
CA THR A 314 1.56 6.73 4.48
C THR A 314 0.88 6.73 5.82
N GLU A 315 -0.26 7.41 5.90
CA GLU A 315 -1.11 7.45 7.07
C GLU A 315 -2.57 7.30 6.68
N TYR A 316 -3.39 6.74 7.57
CA TYR A 316 -4.84 6.77 7.41
C TYR A 316 -5.42 7.96 8.13
N THR A 317 -6.30 8.70 7.45
CA THR A 317 -7.12 9.74 8.07
C THR A 317 -8.20 9.12 8.95
N ASP A 318 -8.81 9.91 9.82
CA ASP A 318 -9.91 9.45 10.68
C ASP A 318 -11.11 8.94 9.89
N ASN A 319 -11.31 9.47 8.69
CA ASN A 319 -12.35 9.05 7.75
C ASN A 319 -11.98 7.79 6.94
N GLY A 320 -10.79 7.22 7.15
CA GLY A 320 -10.33 6.00 6.49
C GLY A 320 -9.72 6.19 5.11
N TYR A 321 -9.48 7.43 4.69
CA TYR A 321 -8.71 7.71 3.47
C TYR A 321 -7.22 7.55 3.73
N MET A 322 -6.47 7.09 2.74
CA MET A 322 -5.02 7.06 2.83
C MET A 322 -4.43 8.39 2.41
N LYS A 323 -3.56 8.92 3.25
CA LYS A 323 -2.79 10.13 3.04
C LYS A 323 -1.33 9.77 2.77
N VAL A 324 -0.74 10.36 1.75
CA VAL A 324 0.67 10.25 1.39
C VAL A 324 1.36 11.55 1.80
N ILE A 325 2.44 11.45 2.54
CA ILE A 325 3.21 12.59 3.03
C ILE A 325 4.63 12.48 2.50
N PHE A 326 5.09 13.48 1.79
CA PHE A 326 6.44 13.58 1.26
C PHE A 326 7.39 14.24 2.24
N GLY A 327 8.67 14.32 1.88
CA GLY A 327 9.69 14.90 2.72
C GLY A 327 9.57 16.42 2.91
N ALA A 328 10.51 16.99 3.66
CA ALA A 328 10.54 18.43 3.95
C ALA A 328 11.00 19.27 2.76
N GLY A 329 11.72 18.70 1.79
CA GLY A 329 12.15 19.36 0.56
C GLY A 329 13.19 20.47 0.74
N ILE A 330 13.73 20.63 1.92
CA ILE A 330 14.71 21.67 2.20
C ILE A 330 16.07 21.22 1.69
N LYS A 331 16.60 21.92 0.69
CA LYS A 331 17.98 21.78 0.21
C LYS A 331 18.87 22.85 0.87
N TYR A 332 20.14 22.48 1.04
CA TYR A 332 21.15 23.37 1.62
C TYR A 332 21.27 24.72 0.89
N ASP A 333 21.08 24.70 -0.43
CA ASP A 333 21.21 25.90 -1.27
C ASP A 333 20.02 26.86 -1.18
N ASP A 334 18.89 26.40 -0.62
CA ASP A 334 17.66 27.21 -0.48
C ASP A 334 17.57 27.94 0.87
N VAL A 335 18.48 27.66 1.78
CA VAL A 335 18.55 28.38 3.07
C VAL A 335 19.32 29.69 2.85
N PRO A 336 18.66 30.86 2.97
CA PRO A 336 19.39 32.10 2.92
C PRO A 336 20.46 32.08 3.98
N THR A 337 21.70 32.37 3.59
CA THR A 337 22.87 32.49 4.47
C THR A 337 22.70 33.67 5.43
N LEU A 338 21.77 33.60 6.35
CA LEU A 338 21.72 34.40 7.53
C LEU A 338 22.62 33.74 8.60
N GLN A 339 23.89 34.04 8.50
CA GLN A 339 24.88 33.74 9.54
C GLN A 339 24.52 34.54 10.80
N THR A 340 23.73 33.95 11.70
CA THR A 340 23.40 34.72 12.90
C THR A 340 23.83 34.06 14.18
N THR A 341 23.93 32.76 14.31
CA THR A 341 24.47 32.12 15.50
C THR A 341 24.89 30.68 15.26
N TYR A 342 25.82 30.17 16.08
CA TYR A 342 26.30 28.79 16.04
C TYR A 342 25.18 27.77 16.30
N ALA A 343 24.19 28.16 17.10
CA ALA A 343 23.00 27.34 17.36
C ALA A 343 22.09 27.22 16.12
N ASP A 344 21.95 28.28 15.34
CA ASP A 344 21.15 28.27 14.08
C ASP A 344 21.86 27.44 13.00
N TYR A 345 23.20 27.43 13.02
CA TYR A 345 23.99 26.60 12.14
C TYR A 345 23.84 25.09 12.44
N GLU A 346 23.83 24.70 13.71
CA GLU A 346 23.61 23.30 14.12
C GLU A 346 22.15 22.86 13.84
N ALA A 347 21.17 23.71 14.12
CA ALA A 347 19.77 23.45 13.82
C ALA A 347 19.54 23.37 12.31
N SER A 348 20.15 24.25 11.51
CA SER A 348 20.08 24.20 10.05
C SER A 348 20.78 22.96 9.49
N LYS A 349 21.83 22.47 10.11
CA LYS A 349 22.50 21.22 9.74
C LYS A 349 21.63 19.99 10.00
N ILE A 350 20.84 19.99 11.08
CA ILE A 350 19.91 18.91 11.41
C ILE A 350 18.69 18.93 10.47
N ILE A 351 18.22 20.11 10.11
CA ILE A 351 17.10 20.31 9.18
C ILE A 351 17.58 20.14 7.73
N ASN A 352 18.89 20.24 7.53
CA ASN A 352 19.52 20.26 6.23
C ASN A 352 19.57 18.89 5.60
N ASN A 353 19.25 18.90 4.35
CA ASN A 353 19.41 17.83 3.41
C ASN A 353 18.29 16.81 3.38
N ASP A 354 18.38 16.06 2.36
CA ASP A 354 17.81 14.78 2.05
C ASP A 354 17.49 13.86 3.26
N MET A 355 17.91 14.27 4.48
CA MET A 355 17.64 13.54 5.73
C MET A 355 16.13 13.33 5.96
N LEU A 356 15.32 14.37 5.71
CA LEU A 356 13.85 14.27 5.82
C LEU A 356 13.17 14.07 4.47
N GLY A 357 13.95 13.82 3.41
CA GLY A 357 13.47 13.57 2.06
C GLY A 357 13.28 14.82 1.21
N VAL A 358 13.42 14.63 -0.11
CA VAL A 358 13.25 15.69 -1.11
C VAL A 358 11.81 15.82 -1.55
N LEU A 359 11.44 17.00 -2.07
CA LEU A 359 10.18 17.22 -2.78
C LEU A 359 10.39 17.03 -4.30
N PRO A 360 9.33 16.66 -5.04
CA PRO A 360 9.34 16.72 -6.50
C PRO A 360 9.46 18.18 -6.97
N LYS A 361 9.71 18.37 -8.26
CA LYS A 361 9.80 19.72 -8.85
C LYS A 361 8.45 20.17 -9.40
N GLU A 362 8.27 21.49 -9.50
CA GLU A 362 7.15 22.11 -10.19
C GLU A 362 7.07 21.65 -11.66
N GLY A 363 5.88 21.37 -12.14
CA GLY A 363 5.63 20.89 -13.50
C GLY A 363 5.80 19.37 -13.68
N TRP A 364 6.29 18.65 -12.69
CA TRP A 364 6.35 17.18 -12.78
C TRP A 364 4.96 16.57 -12.65
N THR A 365 4.75 15.45 -13.36
CA THR A 365 3.53 14.65 -13.22
C THR A 365 3.77 13.50 -12.27
N MET A 366 2.99 13.45 -11.19
CA MET A 366 2.98 12.37 -10.20
C MET A 366 2.00 11.28 -10.60
N PHE A 367 2.45 10.03 -10.50
CA PHE A 367 1.62 8.83 -10.62
C PHE A 367 1.76 8.01 -9.35
N ILE A 368 0.66 7.83 -8.66
CA ILE A 368 0.58 6.94 -7.49
C ILE A 368 -0.16 5.69 -7.91
N MET A 369 0.54 4.56 -7.93
CA MET A 369 -0.05 3.25 -8.13
C MET A 369 -0.37 2.64 -6.77
N TYR A 370 -1.63 2.36 -6.53
CA TYR A 370 -2.14 1.85 -5.26
C TYR A 370 -3.20 0.77 -5.46
N ARG A 371 -3.44 -0.02 -4.45
CA ARG A 371 -4.43 -1.09 -4.47
C ARG A 371 -5.61 -0.79 -3.59
N VAL A 372 -6.79 -1.13 -4.11
CA VAL A 372 -8.08 -0.95 -3.43
C VAL A 372 -8.76 -2.30 -3.24
N GLY A 373 -9.35 -2.53 -2.10
CA GLY A 373 -10.06 -3.77 -1.75
C GLY A 373 -9.61 -4.35 -0.42
N GLY A 374 -9.46 -5.68 -0.35
CA GLY A 374 -9.04 -6.38 0.86
C GLY A 374 -10.13 -6.45 1.91
N GLY A 375 -9.79 -7.08 3.02
CA GLY A 375 -10.68 -7.29 4.17
C GLY A 375 -11.02 -8.77 4.36
N SER A 376 -11.51 -9.12 5.54
CA SER A 376 -11.86 -10.49 5.90
C SER A 376 -13.00 -11.06 5.05
N GLU A 377 -13.86 -10.21 4.51
CA GLU A 377 -14.96 -10.54 3.60
C GLU A 377 -14.49 -11.11 2.26
N THR A 378 -13.22 -10.90 1.91
CA THR A 378 -12.62 -11.41 0.66
C THR A 378 -12.04 -12.81 0.78
N ASN A 379 -12.06 -13.41 1.97
CA ASN A 379 -11.68 -14.80 2.19
C ASN A 379 -12.84 -15.72 1.78
N LEU A 380 -12.85 -16.09 0.53
CA LEU A 380 -13.90 -16.94 -0.07
C LEU A 380 -13.57 -18.42 0.06
N GLY A 381 -14.58 -19.27 0.00
CA GLY A 381 -14.41 -20.71 -0.03
C GLY A 381 -13.73 -21.22 -1.31
N PRO A 382 -13.17 -22.45 -1.30
CA PRO A 382 -12.57 -23.05 -2.48
C PRO A 382 -13.56 -23.13 -3.66
N GLY A 383 -13.09 -22.84 -4.88
CA GLY A 383 -13.89 -22.87 -6.10
C GLY A 383 -14.84 -21.68 -6.33
N SER A 384 -14.76 -20.65 -5.48
CA SER A 384 -15.59 -19.44 -5.63
C SER A 384 -15.17 -18.57 -6.81
N ILE A 385 -13.89 -18.58 -7.21
CA ILE A 385 -13.38 -17.85 -8.36
C ILE A 385 -13.66 -18.67 -9.62
N ASN A 386 -14.63 -18.22 -10.41
CA ASN A 386 -15.12 -18.98 -11.54
C ASN A 386 -15.35 -18.14 -12.81
N ALA A 387 -15.06 -16.86 -12.77
CA ALA A 387 -15.22 -15.94 -13.89
C ALA A 387 -13.94 -15.14 -14.15
N ALA A 388 -13.65 -14.89 -15.43
CA ALA A 388 -12.64 -13.95 -15.86
C ALA A 388 -13.33 -12.66 -16.33
N THR A 389 -12.98 -11.52 -15.70
CA THR A 389 -13.67 -10.25 -15.97
C THR A 389 -12.92 -9.41 -16.97
N THR A 390 -11.61 -9.27 -16.79
CA THR A 390 -10.74 -8.55 -17.70
C THR A 390 -9.48 -9.37 -17.91
N VAL A 391 -9.27 -9.83 -19.11
CA VAL A 391 -8.14 -10.70 -19.44
C VAL A 391 -7.31 -10.01 -20.50
N ASN A 392 -6.07 -9.72 -20.16
CA ASN A 392 -5.11 -9.12 -21.08
C ASN A 392 -4.15 -10.22 -21.53
N PHE A 393 -4.19 -10.54 -22.81
CA PHE A 393 -3.29 -11.51 -23.44
C PHE A 393 -2.22 -10.78 -24.26
N ASP A 394 -0.99 -11.22 -24.14
CA ASP A 394 0.09 -10.94 -25.07
C ASP A 394 0.36 -12.20 -25.89
N PHE A 395 0.40 -12.06 -27.20
CA PHE A 395 0.73 -13.13 -28.15
C PHE A 395 2.16 -12.92 -28.69
N GLY A 396 3.11 -12.68 -27.79
CA GLY A 396 4.51 -12.36 -28.12
C GLY A 396 5.25 -13.38 -29.00
N ASN A 397 4.63 -14.54 -29.27
CA ASN A 397 5.19 -15.60 -30.12
C ASN A 397 4.56 -15.67 -31.50
N VAL A 398 3.58 -14.85 -31.81
CA VAL A 398 2.99 -14.78 -33.14
C VAL A 398 3.79 -13.79 -33.96
N SER A 399 4.85 -14.27 -34.63
CA SER A 399 5.41 -13.53 -35.76
C SER A 399 4.36 -13.46 -36.85
N GLY A 400 3.76 -12.28 -37.01
CA GLY A 400 2.78 -11.98 -38.04
C GLY A 400 3.32 -12.11 -39.44
#